data_5f5b703c153d7cdba34b4f67212cd7b8
#
_entry.id   5f5b703c153d7cdba34b4f67212cd7b8
#
_cell.length_a   1.000
_cell.length_b   1.000
_cell.length_c   1.000
_cell.angle_alpha   90.00
_cell.angle_beta   90.00
_cell.angle_gamma   90.00
#
_symmetry.space_group_name_H-M   'P 1'
#
loop_
_entity.id
_entity.type
_entity.pdbx_description
1 polymer ?
#
loop_
_entity_poly.entity_id
_entity_poly.type
_entity_poly.pdbx_seq_one_letter_code
_entity_poly.pdbx_strand_id
1 'polypeptide(L)'
;MSRTGFVLAAIISLAKSVTPVPAISYFTNVREVHISQPGVQNYFVIDEDIWGHSRPDLSDLRIYDWQTQVQYALSQQRGGISSHQELAKILNLGNVAGHTEFDLDMGQIAAYDRVRLTLDAKDFVVTASVAGSNMLDGKPAAILPPSTLYDFTREALGSNSTVKFPQSSFHYLHIKLSAGISPQQVKGAVAFEVTETKTTWINVGSCGTPSQNGRLTAVTCEAPLRVPVDRVRFQVAPTQVNFRRTARVSDSSERYEGSGELTRVRLNRAGTMVVSEEMDLPVEGQTSDQFTINIDNGDNPPLAISSVQLLSIERRVYFDPQGKSSLKLFYGDHKLEAPVYDYDRFFHADPGAAKAELGPGTHNDAYQARPDDRPWSERHNALLWLAMILAVAALAVLAVRGLRAEGRLEGHS
;
A
#
# COMPACT_ATOMS: atom_id res chain seq x y z
N MET A 1 63.36 39.06 22.34
CA MET A 1 62.37 39.36 21.29
C MET A 1 61.33 38.24 21.34
N SER A 2 60.25 38.49 22.06
CA SER A 2 59.16 37.52 22.29
C SER A 2 58.08 37.74 21.23
N ARG A 3 57.73 36.70 20.47
CA ARG A 3 56.56 36.71 19.56
C ARG A 3 55.43 35.98 20.23
N THR A 4 54.49 36.73 20.74
CA THR A 4 53.21 36.26 21.23
C THR A 4 52.29 36.04 20.03
N GLY A 5 51.99 34.77 19.73
CA GLY A 5 50.97 34.39 18.75
C GLY A 5 49.59 34.39 19.39
N PHE A 6 48.69 35.25 18.89
CA PHE A 6 47.27 35.21 19.22
C PHE A 6 46.59 34.06 18.46
N VAL A 7 46.11 33.07 19.19
CA VAL A 7 45.21 32.01 18.65
C VAL A 7 43.81 32.54 18.79
N LEU A 8 43.17 32.88 17.65
CA LEU A 8 41.75 33.23 17.59
C LEU A 8 40.92 31.94 17.55
N ALA A 9 40.36 31.54 18.68
CA ALA A 9 39.42 30.42 18.72
C ALA A 9 38.06 30.86 18.21
N ALA A 10 37.70 30.45 17.01
CA ALA A 10 36.34 30.60 16.47
C ALA A 10 35.42 29.62 17.16
N ILE A 11 34.57 30.13 18.06
CA ILE A 11 33.47 29.37 18.64
C ILE A 11 32.37 29.31 17.57
N ILE A 12 32.28 28.17 16.86
CA ILE A 12 31.15 27.86 16.00
C ILE A 12 30.00 27.43 16.91
N SER A 13 29.12 28.37 17.23
CA SER A 13 27.83 28.08 17.87
C SER A 13 26.97 27.33 16.87
N LEU A 14 26.82 26.01 17.06
CA LEU A 14 25.76 25.24 16.38
C LEU A 14 24.39 25.68 16.95
N ALA A 15 23.83 26.72 16.39
CA ALA A 15 22.43 27.00 16.59
C ALA A 15 21.66 25.81 15.99
N LYS A 16 21.01 25.01 16.83
CA LYS A 16 19.98 24.07 16.39
C LYS A 16 18.93 24.91 15.66
N SER A 17 18.84 24.77 14.34
CA SER A 17 17.78 25.37 13.55
C SER A 17 16.46 24.72 14.03
N VAL A 18 15.75 25.38 14.90
CA VAL A 18 14.34 25.06 15.16
C VAL A 18 13.64 25.34 13.82
N THR A 19 13.14 24.30 13.19
CA THR A 19 12.36 24.47 11.95
C THR A 19 11.17 25.38 12.29
N PRO A 20 11.08 26.59 11.73
CA PRO A 20 10.00 27.48 12.09
C PRO A 20 8.66 26.85 11.68
N VAL A 21 7.65 26.98 12.54
CA VAL A 21 6.28 26.56 12.23
C VAL A 21 5.87 27.24 10.92
N PRO A 22 5.39 26.49 9.91
CA PRO A 22 5.01 27.10 8.62
C PRO A 22 3.97 28.19 8.81
N ALA A 23 4.16 29.35 8.19
CA ALA A 23 3.18 30.42 8.26
C ALA A 23 1.89 30.01 7.53
N ILE A 24 0.75 30.18 8.18
CA ILE A 24 -0.58 29.83 7.65
C ILE A 24 -0.84 30.52 6.30
N SER A 25 -0.25 31.70 6.07
CA SER A 25 -0.39 32.44 4.83
C SER A 25 0.20 31.79 3.58
N TYR A 26 1.01 30.76 3.71
CA TYR A 26 1.61 30.09 2.54
C TYR A 26 0.75 28.93 1.99
N PHE A 27 -0.30 28.56 2.68
CA PHE A 27 -1.23 27.53 2.22
C PHE A 27 -2.32 28.16 1.35
N THR A 28 -2.58 27.57 0.20
CA THR A 28 -3.62 28.06 -0.72
C THR A 28 -5.02 27.72 -0.26
N ASN A 29 -5.19 26.63 0.48
CA ASN A 29 -6.48 26.07 0.83
C ASN A 29 -6.60 25.83 2.34
N VAL A 30 -7.84 25.98 2.83
CA VAL A 30 -8.20 25.74 4.22
C VAL A 30 -9.57 25.06 4.33
N ARG A 31 -9.72 24.17 5.32
CA ARG A 31 -10.99 23.50 5.67
C ARG A 31 -11.17 23.48 7.16
N GLU A 32 -12.41 23.52 7.60
CA GLU A 32 -12.74 23.20 8.99
C GLU A 32 -12.77 21.70 9.22
N VAL A 33 -12.29 21.29 10.39
CA VAL A 33 -12.32 19.90 10.87
C VAL A 33 -13.27 19.87 12.07
N HIS A 34 -14.48 19.35 11.87
CA HIS A 34 -15.50 19.24 12.90
C HIS A 34 -15.32 17.97 13.71
N ILE A 35 -15.19 18.10 15.02
CA ILE A 35 -14.85 17.01 15.93
C ILE A 35 -16.03 16.77 16.86
N SER A 36 -16.67 15.62 16.70
CA SER A 36 -17.82 15.22 17.52
C SER A 36 -17.42 14.64 18.88
N GLN A 37 -16.24 14.05 18.99
CA GLN A 37 -15.74 13.41 20.19
C GLN A 37 -14.34 13.94 20.58
N PRO A 38 -14.24 15.12 21.20
CA PRO A 38 -12.96 15.77 21.45
C PRO A 38 -12.09 15.14 22.54
N GLY A 39 -12.61 14.14 23.26
CA GLY A 39 -11.89 13.44 24.34
C GLY A 39 -11.19 12.15 23.90
N VAL A 40 -11.25 11.76 22.63
CA VAL A 40 -10.61 10.56 22.08
C VAL A 40 -9.75 10.92 20.88
N GLN A 41 -8.91 9.98 20.42
CA GLN A 41 -8.21 10.11 19.16
C GLN A 41 -9.22 10.29 18.02
N ASN A 42 -8.98 11.21 17.10
CA ASN A 42 -9.81 11.46 15.95
C ASN A 42 -9.06 11.21 14.65
N TYR A 43 -9.79 10.97 13.57
CA TYR A 43 -9.23 10.92 12.23
C TYR A 43 -10.19 11.51 11.20
N PHE A 44 -9.63 12.01 10.12
CA PHE A 44 -10.39 12.29 8.89
C PHE A 44 -9.79 11.52 7.71
N VAL A 45 -10.60 11.30 6.69
CA VAL A 45 -10.21 10.62 5.46
C VAL A 45 -9.75 11.64 4.43
N ILE A 46 -8.65 11.36 3.75
CA ILE A 46 -8.19 12.18 2.61
C ILE A 46 -9.18 11.98 1.46
N ASP A 47 -9.80 13.06 1.04
CA ASP A 47 -10.75 13.09 -0.07
C ASP A 47 -10.14 13.67 -1.36
N GLU A 48 -10.93 13.69 -2.42
CA GLU A 48 -10.55 14.16 -3.74
C GLU A 48 -10.05 15.62 -3.74
N ASP A 49 -10.69 16.50 -2.95
CA ASP A 49 -10.31 17.91 -2.88
C ASP A 49 -8.91 18.09 -2.30
N ILE A 50 -8.59 17.35 -1.22
CA ILE A 50 -7.25 17.35 -0.65
C ILE A 50 -6.23 16.82 -1.66
N TRP A 51 -6.52 15.71 -2.34
CA TRP A 51 -5.62 15.19 -3.38
C TRP A 51 -5.39 16.18 -4.51
N GLY A 52 -6.44 16.86 -4.96
CA GLY A 52 -6.38 17.81 -6.07
C GLY A 52 -5.50 19.04 -5.80
N HIS A 53 -5.39 19.45 -4.54
CA HIS A 53 -4.74 20.70 -4.15
C HIS A 53 -3.47 20.53 -3.33
N SER A 54 -3.24 19.35 -2.75
CA SER A 54 -2.03 19.05 -1.98
C SER A 54 -0.88 18.54 -2.85
N ARG A 55 0.28 18.37 -2.23
CA ARG A 55 1.38 17.62 -2.83
C ARG A 55 0.98 16.14 -3.02
N PRO A 56 1.54 15.46 -4.01
CA PRO A 56 1.23 14.03 -4.25
C PRO A 56 1.57 13.11 -3.06
N ASP A 57 2.53 13.51 -2.23
CA ASP A 57 2.96 12.81 -1.02
C ASP A 57 2.22 13.27 0.24
N LEU A 58 1.27 14.22 0.12
CA LEU A 58 0.52 14.83 1.23
C LEU A 58 1.40 15.49 2.31
N SER A 59 2.64 15.80 1.97
CA SER A 59 3.61 16.37 2.93
C SER A 59 3.28 17.78 3.37
N ASP A 60 2.44 18.48 2.65
CA ASP A 60 2.03 19.87 2.91
C ASP A 60 0.77 20.01 3.78
N LEU A 61 0.21 18.91 4.29
CA LEU A 61 -0.91 19.00 5.23
C LEU A 61 -0.46 19.54 6.58
N ARG A 62 -1.26 20.46 7.17
CA ARG A 62 -1.03 20.95 8.54
C ARG A 62 -2.36 21.20 9.24
N ILE A 63 -2.47 20.76 10.48
CA ILE A 63 -3.64 21.00 11.33
C ILE A 63 -3.30 22.09 12.34
N TYR A 64 -4.20 23.04 12.54
CA TYR A 64 -4.01 24.12 13.49
C TYR A 64 -5.22 24.32 14.41
N ASP A 65 -4.91 24.62 15.68
CA ASP A 65 -5.80 25.32 16.60
C ASP A 65 -5.32 26.78 16.65
N TRP A 66 -5.98 27.64 15.93
CA TRP A 66 -5.56 29.05 15.69
C TRP A 66 -4.14 29.12 15.10
N GLN A 67 -3.15 29.44 15.93
CA GLN A 67 -1.74 29.51 15.51
C GLN A 67 -0.90 28.35 16.02
N THR A 68 -1.48 27.47 16.81
CA THR A 68 -0.79 26.30 17.37
C THR A 68 -0.98 25.11 16.45
N GLN A 69 0.11 24.53 15.99
CA GLN A 69 0.09 23.36 15.14
C GLN A 69 -0.27 22.11 15.97
N VAL A 70 -1.23 21.35 15.48
CA VAL A 70 -1.63 20.06 16.04
C VAL A 70 -0.88 18.96 15.30
N GLN A 71 -0.20 18.09 16.07
CA GLN A 71 0.53 16.97 15.50
C GLN A 71 -0.44 15.90 14.99
N TYR A 72 -0.04 15.19 13.94
CA TYR A 72 -0.83 14.11 13.36
C TYR A 72 0.06 13.00 12.82
N ALA A 73 -0.56 11.85 12.52
CA ALA A 73 0.02 10.74 11.78
C ALA A 73 -0.82 10.46 10.53
N LEU A 74 -0.15 10.27 9.39
CA LEU A 74 -0.79 9.84 8.15
C LEU A 74 -0.68 8.33 8.01
N SER A 75 -1.81 7.63 8.00
CA SER A 75 -1.87 6.18 7.90
C SER A 75 -2.63 5.73 6.66
N GLN A 76 -2.08 4.75 5.95
CA GLN A 76 -2.78 4.01 4.90
C GLN A 76 -3.48 2.82 5.53
N GLN A 77 -4.78 2.66 5.29
CA GLN A 77 -5.55 1.55 5.82
C GLN A 77 -5.30 0.26 5.02
N ARG A 78 -4.03 -0.10 4.89
CA ARG A 78 -3.62 -1.36 4.29
C ARG A 78 -3.95 -2.48 5.25
N GLY A 79 -4.61 -3.49 4.73
CA GLY A 79 -4.74 -4.74 5.44
C GLY A 79 -3.37 -5.36 5.69
N GLY A 80 -3.30 -6.16 6.70
CA GLY A 80 -2.10 -6.89 7.06
C GLY A 80 -2.46 -8.24 7.65
N ILE A 81 -1.56 -9.17 7.51
CA ILE A 81 -1.63 -10.45 8.19
C ILE A 81 -0.50 -10.45 9.20
N SER A 82 -0.85 -10.35 10.48
CA SER A 82 0.07 -10.65 11.56
C SER A 82 -0.14 -12.10 11.94
N SER A 83 0.90 -12.92 11.88
CA SER A 83 0.80 -14.33 12.28
C SER A 83 1.90 -14.66 13.28
N HIS A 84 1.48 -15.18 14.41
CA HIS A 84 2.34 -15.97 15.29
C HIS A 84 2.24 -17.42 14.83
N GLN A 85 3.38 -18.09 14.61
CA GLN A 85 3.41 -19.45 14.11
C GLN A 85 4.34 -20.32 14.97
N GLU A 86 3.88 -21.51 15.28
CA GLU A 86 4.67 -22.50 16.01
C GLU A 86 4.54 -23.89 15.38
N LEU A 87 5.60 -24.68 15.50
CA LEU A 87 5.59 -26.07 15.05
C LEU A 87 4.75 -26.91 16.00
N ALA A 88 3.71 -27.58 15.48
CA ALA A 88 2.95 -28.53 16.21
C ALA A 88 3.60 -29.95 16.09
N LYS A 89 3.75 -30.65 17.20
CA LYS A 89 4.32 -32.00 17.21
C LYS A 89 3.27 -32.99 16.77
N ILE A 90 3.61 -33.83 15.78
CA ILE A 90 2.74 -34.93 15.32
C ILE A 90 2.91 -36.13 16.23
N LEU A 91 1.79 -36.64 16.74
CA LEU A 91 1.70 -37.85 17.56
C LEU A 91 0.74 -38.86 16.91
N ASN A 92 0.86 -40.13 17.27
CA ASN A 92 -0.08 -41.20 16.90
C ASN A 92 -0.37 -41.29 15.39
N LEU A 93 0.60 -40.92 14.54
CA LEU A 93 0.42 -40.96 13.09
C LEU A 93 0.27 -42.37 12.58
N GLY A 94 -0.87 -42.71 11.99
CA GLY A 94 -1.17 -44.05 11.51
C GLY A 94 -2.28 -44.08 10.46
N ASN A 95 -2.54 -45.31 9.96
CA ASN A 95 -3.68 -45.57 9.11
C ASN A 95 -4.75 -46.32 9.93
N VAL A 96 -5.94 -45.75 9.98
CA VAL A 96 -7.10 -46.30 10.68
C VAL A 96 -8.25 -46.42 9.69
N ALA A 97 -8.68 -47.66 9.44
CA ALA A 97 -9.79 -47.98 8.52
C ALA A 97 -9.70 -47.32 7.14
N GLY A 98 -8.47 -47.22 6.57
CA GLY A 98 -8.24 -46.62 5.26
C GLY A 98 -8.06 -45.10 5.27
N HIS A 99 -8.05 -44.44 6.43
CA HIS A 99 -7.82 -43.02 6.63
C HIS A 99 -6.48 -42.78 7.33
N THR A 100 -5.80 -41.68 7.00
CA THR A 100 -4.65 -41.24 7.77
C THR A 100 -5.13 -40.40 8.94
N GLU A 101 -4.81 -40.83 10.15
CA GLU A 101 -5.18 -40.16 11.40
C GLU A 101 -3.94 -39.86 12.22
N PHE A 102 -3.96 -38.73 12.92
CA PHE A 102 -2.87 -38.30 13.82
C PHE A 102 -3.35 -37.23 14.78
N ASP A 103 -2.60 -37.07 15.86
CA ASP A 103 -2.82 -35.99 16.81
C ASP A 103 -1.73 -34.91 16.63
N LEU A 104 -2.11 -33.67 16.82
CA LEU A 104 -1.19 -32.57 16.95
C LEU A 104 -1.13 -32.13 18.39
N ASP A 105 0.06 -32.18 18.98
CA ASP A 105 0.33 -31.54 20.26
C ASP A 105 0.60 -30.04 20.01
N MET A 106 -0.30 -29.22 20.46
CA MET A 106 -0.26 -27.76 20.30
C MET A 106 0.64 -27.11 21.35
N GLY A 107 1.06 -27.88 22.37
CA GLY A 107 2.05 -27.46 23.35
C GLY A 107 1.69 -26.18 24.07
N GLN A 108 2.53 -25.17 23.92
CA GLN A 108 2.39 -23.86 24.60
C GLN A 108 1.60 -22.81 23.78
N ILE A 109 1.04 -23.20 22.62
CA ILE A 109 0.31 -22.27 21.75
C ILE A 109 -1.00 -21.91 22.44
N ALA A 110 -1.08 -20.68 22.94
CA ALA A 110 -2.22 -20.23 23.73
C ALA A 110 -3.50 -20.08 22.92
N ALA A 111 -3.38 -19.66 21.64
CA ALA A 111 -4.50 -19.50 20.72
C ALA A 111 -4.05 -19.74 19.28
N TYR A 112 -4.92 -20.32 18.48
CA TYR A 112 -4.68 -20.58 17.06
C TYR A 112 -6.01 -20.73 16.32
N ASP A 113 -6.02 -20.38 15.04
CA ASP A 113 -7.22 -20.40 14.19
C ASP A 113 -7.02 -21.26 12.93
N ARG A 114 -5.80 -21.75 12.72
CA ARG A 114 -5.47 -22.60 11.58
C ARG A 114 -4.24 -23.44 11.81
N VAL A 115 -4.18 -24.55 11.08
CA VAL A 115 -3.01 -25.44 11.00
C VAL A 115 -2.69 -25.69 9.54
N ARG A 116 -1.44 -25.46 9.13
CA ARG A 116 -0.93 -25.84 7.83
C ARG A 116 -0.17 -27.15 7.94
N LEU A 117 -0.58 -28.13 7.15
CA LEU A 117 0.09 -29.43 7.04
C LEU A 117 1.14 -29.38 5.95
N THR A 118 2.30 -29.99 6.21
CA THR A 118 3.30 -30.26 5.18
C THR A 118 3.06 -31.66 4.65
N LEU A 119 2.53 -31.76 3.42
CA LEU A 119 2.18 -33.00 2.77
C LEU A 119 3.11 -33.24 1.58
N ASP A 120 3.78 -34.40 1.54
CA ASP A 120 4.59 -34.83 0.41
C ASP A 120 3.72 -35.58 -0.60
N ALA A 121 2.81 -34.87 -1.22
CA ALA A 121 1.86 -35.38 -2.19
C ALA A 121 1.53 -34.31 -3.24
N LYS A 122 1.19 -34.73 -4.45
CA LYS A 122 0.74 -33.91 -5.56
C LYS A 122 -0.51 -34.51 -6.19
N ASP A 123 -1.28 -33.65 -6.88
CA ASP A 123 -2.48 -34.06 -7.63
C ASP A 123 -3.49 -34.79 -6.74
N PHE A 124 -3.74 -34.27 -5.54
CA PHE A 124 -4.68 -34.82 -4.57
C PHE A 124 -5.76 -33.84 -4.16
N VAL A 125 -6.86 -34.37 -3.69
CA VAL A 125 -7.88 -33.69 -2.92
C VAL A 125 -8.37 -34.57 -1.79
N VAL A 126 -8.34 -34.07 -0.56
CA VAL A 126 -8.78 -34.77 0.64
C VAL A 126 -9.54 -33.84 1.58
N THR A 127 -10.41 -34.43 2.37
CA THR A 127 -11.07 -33.69 3.46
C THR A 127 -10.32 -33.97 4.76
N ALA A 128 -9.96 -32.91 5.47
CA ALA A 128 -9.43 -32.95 6.82
C ALA A 128 -10.57 -32.67 7.81
N SER A 129 -10.92 -33.67 8.62
CA SER A 129 -11.79 -33.52 9.78
C SER A 129 -10.93 -33.25 11.00
N VAL A 130 -11.35 -32.34 11.88
CA VAL A 130 -10.58 -31.93 13.06
C VAL A 130 -11.43 -31.96 14.29
N ALA A 131 -10.88 -32.51 15.36
CA ALA A 131 -11.51 -32.50 16.68
C ALA A 131 -10.53 -32.01 17.73
N GLY A 132 -10.98 -31.14 18.63
CA GLY A 132 -10.17 -30.58 19.71
C GLY A 132 -10.35 -31.32 21.03
N SER A 133 -9.26 -31.53 21.78
CA SER A 133 -9.27 -32.13 23.11
C SER A 133 -8.17 -31.52 23.99
N ASN A 134 -8.38 -31.51 25.30
CA ASN A 134 -7.33 -31.16 26.27
C ASN A 134 -6.60 -32.38 26.85
N MET A 135 -7.00 -33.60 26.45
CA MET A 135 -6.36 -34.86 26.83
C MET A 135 -6.08 -35.68 25.56
N LEU A 136 -4.89 -36.26 25.46
CA LEU A 136 -4.44 -36.97 24.27
C LEU A 136 -5.38 -38.14 23.88
N ASP A 137 -5.81 -38.94 24.86
CA ASP A 137 -6.70 -40.10 24.67
C ASP A 137 -8.15 -39.77 25.09
N GLY A 138 -8.48 -38.50 25.20
CA GLY A 138 -9.80 -38.02 25.66
C GLY A 138 -10.85 -38.02 24.53
N LYS A 139 -12.12 -38.08 24.94
CA LYS A 139 -13.20 -37.81 23.98
C LYS A 139 -13.04 -36.39 23.43
N PRO A 140 -13.32 -36.14 22.13
CA PRO A 140 -13.31 -34.82 21.55
C PRO A 140 -14.19 -33.85 22.36
N ALA A 141 -13.62 -32.74 22.78
CA ALA A 141 -14.35 -31.68 23.44
C ALA A 141 -15.13 -30.83 22.45
N ALA A 142 -14.62 -30.72 21.21
CA ALA A 142 -15.27 -30.02 20.11
C ALA A 142 -14.96 -30.65 18.76
N ILE A 143 -15.91 -30.61 17.83
CA ILE A 143 -15.70 -30.95 16.42
C ILE A 143 -15.60 -29.62 15.68
N LEU A 144 -14.48 -29.40 15.00
CA LEU A 144 -14.21 -28.19 14.22
C LEU A 144 -14.69 -28.36 12.76
N PRO A 145 -14.94 -27.25 12.03
CA PRO A 145 -15.37 -27.34 10.63
C PRO A 145 -14.32 -28.10 9.79
N PRO A 146 -14.75 -29.04 8.91
CA PRO A 146 -13.84 -29.73 8.03
C PRO A 146 -13.28 -28.77 6.98
N SER A 147 -12.07 -29.06 6.51
CA SER A 147 -11.40 -28.31 5.44
C SER A 147 -11.02 -29.19 4.28
N THR A 148 -11.12 -28.67 3.07
CA THR A 148 -10.61 -29.34 1.87
C THR A 148 -9.15 -28.97 1.65
N LEU A 149 -8.29 -30.01 1.60
CA LEU A 149 -6.89 -29.89 1.25
C LEU A 149 -6.68 -30.45 -0.16
N TYR A 150 -5.88 -29.74 -0.97
CA TYR A 150 -5.61 -30.14 -2.35
C TYR A 150 -4.28 -29.59 -2.85
N ASP A 151 -3.71 -30.25 -3.85
CA ASP A 151 -2.58 -29.72 -4.63
C ASP A 151 -2.80 -30.04 -6.12
N PHE A 152 -3.00 -29.01 -6.92
CA PHE A 152 -3.10 -29.06 -8.36
C PHE A 152 -2.10 -28.10 -9.01
N THR A 153 -0.96 -27.89 -8.36
CA THR A 153 0.07 -26.97 -8.86
C THR A 153 0.62 -27.34 -10.22
N ARG A 154 0.61 -28.65 -10.58
CA ARG A 154 0.98 -29.13 -11.92
C ARG A 154 0.02 -28.67 -13.02
N GLU A 155 -1.24 -28.45 -12.67
CA GLU A 155 -2.27 -27.95 -13.60
C GLU A 155 -2.44 -26.41 -13.51
N ALA A 156 -1.54 -25.72 -12.77
CA ALA A 156 -1.62 -24.30 -12.48
C ALA A 156 -2.93 -23.86 -11.79
N LEU A 157 -3.57 -24.74 -11.04
CA LEU A 157 -4.82 -24.48 -10.30
C LEU A 157 -4.59 -24.19 -8.80
N GLY A 158 -3.32 -24.17 -8.37
CA GLY A 158 -2.95 -23.84 -6.99
C GLY A 158 -3.01 -25.03 -6.02
N SER A 159 -2.84 -24.73 -4.72
CA SER A 159 -2.87 -25.71 -3.63
C SER A 159 -3.43 -25.11 -2.35
N ASN A 160 -4.03 -25.94 -1.51
CA ASN A 160 -4.40 -25.63 -0.14
C ASN A 160 -4.01 -26.78 0.79
N SER A 161 -3.11 -26.54 1.72
CA SER A 161 -2.72 -27.46 2.78
C SER A 161 -3.10 -26.94 4.18
N THR A 162 -3.94 -25.92 4.26
CA THR A 162 -4.31 -25.25 5.50
C THR A 162 -5.73 -25.62 5.92
N VAL A 163 -5.86 -26.08 7.14
CA VAL A 163 -7.14 -26.30 7.83
C VAL A 163 -7.44 -25.05 8.64
N LYS A 164 -8.59 -24.41 8.40
CA LYS A 164 -9.06 -23.21 9.11
C LYS A 164 -10.26 -23.54 9.98
N PHE A 165 -10.30 -22.97 11.17
CA PHE A 165 -11.39 -23.15 12.13
C PHE A 165 -11.51 -21.90 13.04
N PRO A 166 -12.58 -21.77 13.84
CA PRO A 166 -12.68 -20.69 14.82
C PRO A 166 -11.51 -20.74 15.82
N GLN A 167 -11.07 -19.57 16.30
CA GLN A 167 -9.98 -19.49 17.28
C GLN A 167 -10.19 -20.49 18.41
N SER A 168 -9.16 -21.27 18.69
CA SER A 168 -9.19 -22.41 19.60
C SER A 168 -7.95 -22.42 20.48
N SER A 169 -8.05 -23.08 21.64
CA SER A 169 -6.97 -23.25 22.63
C SER A 169 -6.83 -24.67 23.16
N PHE A 170 -7.31 -25.67 22.39
CA PHE A 170 -7.17 -27.08 22.77
C PHE A 170 -5.71 -27.50 22.78
N HIS A 171 -5.31 -28.31 23.78
CA HIS A 171 -3.95 -28.82 23.86
C HIS A 171 -3.64 -29.81 22.73
N TYR A 172 -4.63 -30.60 22.31
CA TYR A 172 -4.50 -31.58 21.22
C TYR A 172 -5.56 -31.35 20.15
N LEU A 173 -5.14 -31.48 18.88
CA LEU A 173 -6.03 -31.58 17.73
C LEU A 173 -5.90 -32.98 17.10
N HIS A 174 -7.00 -33.74 17.09
CA HIS A 174 -7.10 -34.95 16.33
C HIS A 174 -7.48 -34.65 14.89
N ILE A 175 -6.63 -35.06 13.96
CA ILE A 175 -6.83 -34.82 12.51
C ILE A 175 -7.03 -36.14 11.82
N LYS A 176 -8.11 -36.23 11.03
CA LYS A 176 -8.44 -37.33 10.17
C LYS A 176 -8.50 -36.85 8.72
N LEU A 177 -7.63 -37.40 7.87
CA LEU A 177 -7.64 -37.18 6.43
C LEU A 177 -8.47 -38.23 5.73
N SER A 178 -9.33 -37.86 4.80
CA SER A 178 -10.00 -38.86 3.94
C SER A 178 -8.98 -39.64 3.11
N ALA A 179 -9.41 -40.74 2.47
CA ALA A 179 -8.53 -41.54 1.64
C ALA A 179 -7.80 -40.72 0.57
N GLY A 180 -6.53 -41.02 0.31
CA GLY A 180 -5.72 -40.37 -0.71
C GLY A 180 -4.36 -39.80 -0.23
N ILE A 181 -4.15 -39.70 1.08
CA ILE A 181 -2.86 -39.36 1.68
C ILE A 181 -2.48 -40.46 2.65
N SER A 182 -1.27 -41.00 2.50
CA SER A 182 -0.72 -42.03 3.41
C SER A 182 -0.01 -41.36 4.60
N PRO A 183 0.15 -42.04 5.73
CA PRO A 183 0.88 -41.51 6.89
C PRO A 183 2.30 -41.03 6.53
N GLN A 184 3.00 -41.75 5.65
CA GLN A 184 4.37 -41.42 5.23
C GLN A 184 4.46 -40.07 4.49
N GLN A 185 3.37 -39.59 3.93
CA GLN A 185 3.32 -38.32 3.21
C GLN A 185 3.08 -37.12 4.15
N VAL A 186 2.68 -37.34 5.39
CA VAL A 186 2.54 -36.29 6.40
C VAL A 186 3.91 -35.99 7.01
N LYS A 187 4.48 -34.83 6.71
CA LYS A 187 5.85 -34.47 7.10
C LYS A 187 5.91 -33.46 8.24
N GLY A 188 4.86 -32.69 8.50
CA GLY A 188 4.86 -31.70 9.55
C GLY A 188 3.55 -30.92 9.63
N ALA A 189 3.42 -30.16 10.70
CA ALA A 189 2.29 -29.27 10.93
C ALA A 189 2.79 -27.98 11.60
N VAL A 190 2.24 -26.85 11.17
CA VAL A 190 2.49 -25.54 11.77
C VAL A 190 1.15 -24.94 12.17
N ALA A 191 1.03 -24.55 13.42
CA ALA A 191 -0.12 -23.81 13.93
C ALA A 191 0.08 -22.32 13.80
N PHE A 192 -1.00 -21.60 13.58
CA PHE A 192 -0.98 -20.14 13.43
C PHE A 192 -2.09 -19.52 14.26
N GLU A 193 -1.73 -18.45 14.97
CA GLU A 193 -2.66 -17.42 15.36
C GLU A 193 -2.54 -16.30 14.32
N VAL A 194 -3.63 -16.00 13.60
CA VAL A 194 -3.60 -15.00 12.55
C VAL A 194 -4.56 -13.88 12.89
N THR A 195 -4.02 -12.69 13.04
CA THR A 195 -4.81 -11.47 13.04
C THR A 195 -4.77 -10.90 11.65
N GLU A 196 -5.90 -10.96 10.96
CA GLU A 196 -6.06 -10.40 9.62
C GLU A 196 -6.84 -9.09 9.72
N THR A 197 -6.17 -7.99 9.39
CA THR A 197 -6.84 -6.70 9.16
C THR A 197 -7.12 -6.55 7.67
N LYS A 198 -8.36 -6.22 7.33
CA LYS A 198 -8.74 -6.02 5.93
C LYS A 198 -8.33 -4.62 5.46
N THR A 199 -7.86 -4.55 4.21
CA THR A 199 -7.64 -3.25 3.55
C THR A 199 -8.98 -2.53 3.42
N THR A 200 -9.03 -1.27 3.80
CA THR A 200 -10.20 -0.41 3.53
C THR A 200 -10.04 0.22 2.16
N TRP A 201 -10.97 -0.11 1.27
CA TRP A 201 -11.01 0.37 -0.09
C TRP A 201 -12.05 1.46 -0.27
N ILE A 202 -11.70 2.51 -1.01
CA ILE A 202 -12.63 3.54 -1.49
C ILE A 202 -12.69 3.49 -3.01
N ASN A 203 -13.88 3.65 -3.57
CA ASN A 203 -14.05 3.81 -5.02
C ASN A 203 -13.71 5.25 -5.39
N VAL A 204 -12.79 5.44 -6.34
CA VAL A 204 -12.23 6.74 -6.68
C VAL A 204 -12.47 7.16 -8.13
N GLY A 205 -13.31 6.45 -8.85
CA GLY A 205 -13.58 6.79 -10.23
C GLY A 205 -14.81 6.10 -10.79
N SER A 206 -15.08 6.33 -12.06
CA SER A 206 -16.17 5.73 -12.81
C SER A 206 -15.64 5.03 -14.05
N CYS A 207 -16.24 3.89 -14.40
CA CYS A 207 -15.89 3.13 -15.58
C CYS A 207 -17.06 3.05 -16.54
N GLY A 208 -16.76 3.18 -17.83
CA GLY A 208 -17.72 2.99 -18.91
C GLY A 208 -18.14 1.53 -19.11
N THR A 209 -19.07 1.29 -20.01
CA THR A 209 -19.47 -0.06 -20.38
C THR A 209 -18.35 -0.76 -21.16
N PRO A 210 -18.10 -2.05 -20.90
CA PRO A 210 -17.14 -2.83 -21.67
C PRO A 210 -17.49 -2.85 -23.15
N SER A 211 -16.51 -2.61 -24.01
CA SER A 211 -16.63 -2.67 -25.46
C SER A 211 -15.79 -3.81 -26.00
N GLN A 212 -16.29 -4.49 -27.06
CA GLN A 212 -15.58 -5.61 -27.66
C GLN A 212 -14.91 -5.18 -28.95
N ASN A 213 -13.60 -5.46 -29.08
CA ASN A 213 -12.83 -5.23 -30.27
C ASN A 213 -12.02 -6.50 -30.63
N GLY A 214 -12.54 -7.30 -31.54
CA GLY A 214 -11.96 -8.59 -31.87
C GLY A 214 -11.87 -9.51 -30.64
N ARG A 215 -10.66 -9.91 -30.28
CA ARG A 215 -10.39 -10.74 -29.08
C ARG A 215 -10.27 -9.95 -27.78
N LEU A 216 -10.28 -8.63 -27.85
CA LEU A 216 -10.09 -7.78 -26.67
C LEU A 216 -11.42 -7.22 -26.18
N THR A 217 -11.63 -7.25 -24.89
CA THR A 217 -12.64 -6.43 -24.21
C THR A 217 -11.94 -5.21 -23.61
N ALA A 218 -12.35 -4.02 -24.01
CA ALA A 218 -11.80 -2.76 -23.53
C ALA A 218 -12.78 -2.06 -22.61
N VAL A 219 -12.28 -1.50 -21.51
CA VAL A 219 -13.03 -0.66 -20.57
C VAL A 219 -12.23 0.61 -20.31
N THR A 220 -12.85 1.76 -20.51
CA THR A 220 -12.26 3.05 -20.15
C THR A 220 -12.83 3.50 -18.84
N CYS A 221 -11.95 3.92 -17.93
CA CYS A 221 -12.30 4.43 -16.61
C CYS A 221 -11.72 5.83 -16.44
N GLU A 222 -12.46 6.70 -15.77
CA GLU A 222 -12.05 8.04 -15.39
C GLU A 222 -11.82 8.11 -13.88
N ALA A 223 -10.75 8.75 -13.46
CA ALA A 223 -10.43 9.00 -12.07
C ALA A 223 -10.11 10.49 -11.85
N PRO A 224 -10.37 11.03 -10.66
CA PRO A 224 -9.93 12.39 -10.34
C PRO A 224 -8.42 12.50 -10.41
N LEU A 225 -7.94 13.58 -11.01
CA LEU A 225 -6.51 13.83 -11.15
C LEU A 225 -5.81 13.81 -9.77
N ARG A 226 -4.66 13.15 -9.70
CA ARG A 226 -3.83 12.96 -8.50
C ARG A 226 -4.36 11.99 -7.46
N VAL A 227 -5.58 11.50 -7.57
CA VAL A 227 -6.05 10.42 -6.67
C VAL A 227 -5.38 9.11 -7.08
N PRO A 228 -4.63 8.45 -6.18
CA PRO A 228 -3.96 7.21 -6.53
C PRO A 228 -4.96 6.08 -6.69
N VAL A 229 -4.84 5.32 -7.77
CA VAL A 229 -5.56 4.06 -7.99
C VAL A 229 -4.62 2.92 -7.61
N ASP A 230 -5.02 2.14 -6.61
CA ASP A 230 -4.21 1.01 -6.12
C ASP A 230 -4.66 -0.32 -6.74
N ARG A 231 -5.93 -0.39 -7.22
CA ARG A 231 -6.54 -1.63 -7.71
C ARG A 231 -7.71 -1.38 -8.64
N VAL A 232 -7.86 -2.25 -9.63
CA VAL A 232 -9.09 -2.37 -10.43
C VAL A 232 -9.83 -3.64 -10.03
N ARG A 233 -11.10 -3.55 -9.67
CA ARG A 233 -11.96 -4.67 -9.29
C ARG A 233 -13.03 -4.90 -10.34
N PHE A 234 -13.20 -6.18 -10.73
CA PHE A 234 -14.20 -6.60 -11.70
C PHE A 234 -15.33 -7.36 -11.03
N GLN A 235 -16.55 -7.09 -11.46
CA GLN A 235 -17.70 -7.94 -11.18
C GLN A 235 -18.10 -8.67 -12.45
N VAL A 236 -17.93 -9.98 -12.46
CA VAL A 236 -18.31 -10.86 -13.57
C VAL A 236 -19.55 -11.66 -13.18
N ALA A 237 -20.46 -11.86 -14.10
CA ALA A 237 -21.69 -12.61 -13.86
C ALA A 237 -21.41 -13.94 -13.13
N PRO A 238 -22.16 -14.29 -12.07
CA PRO A 238 -21.89 -15.50 -11.28
C PRO A 238 -22.05 -16.79 -12.05
N THR A 239 -22.76 -16.76 -13.16
CA THR A 239 -22.99 -17.90 -14.06
C THR A 239 -21.76 -18.26 -14.89
N GLN A 240 -20.83 -17.32 -15.08
CA GLN A 240 -19.56 -17.60 -15.79
C GLN A 240 -18.54 -18.15 -14.81
N VAL A 241 -18.15 -19.39 -15.00
CA VAL A 241 -17.17 -20.11 -14.22
C VAL A 241 -16.13 -20.78 -15.14
N ASN A 242 -15.01 -21.24 -14.55
CA ASN A 242 -13.94 -21.93 -15.22
C ASN A 242 -13.33 -21.11 -16.35
N PHE A 243 -12.95 -19.87 -16.04
CA PHE A 243 -12.25 -18.98 -16.94
C PHE A 243 -10.95 -18.47 -16.34
N ARG A 244 -10.01 -18.13 -17.21
CA ARG A 244 -8.79 -17.36 -16.96
C ARG A 244 -8.60 -16.39 -18.11
N ARG A 245 -8.41 -15.09 -17.81
CA ARG A 245 -8.19 -14.04 -18.79
C ARG A 245 -7.08 -13.11 -18.31
N THR A 246 -6.14 -12.82 -19.21
CA THR A 246 -5.15 -11.78 -18.93
C THR A 246 -5.78 -10.40 -19.08
N ALA A 247 -5.59 -9.54 -18.10
CA ALA A 247 -6.01 -8.16 -18.15
C ALA A 247 -4.81 -7.22 -17.97
N ARG A 248 -4.82 -6.08 -18.66
CA ARG A 248 -3.78 -5.06 -18.60
C ARG A 248 -4.42 -3.70 -18.41
N VAL A 249 -3.76 -2.85 -17.62
CA VAL A 249 -4.15 -1.45 -17.40
C VAL A 249 -3.08 -0.55 -17.99
N SER A 250 -3.50 0.47 -18.72
CA SER A 250 -2.63 1.56 -19.19
C SER A 250 -3.26 2.91 -18.84
N ASP A 251 -2.43 3.95 -18.75
CA ASP A 251 -2.88 5.33 -18.57
C ASP A 251 -3.31 5.96 -19.91
N SER A 252 -3.69 7.25 -19.89
CA SER A 252 -4.05 8.05 -21.06
C SER A 252 -2.92 8.19 -22.09
N SER A 253 -1.67 7.95 -21.71
CA SER A 253 -0.49 7.95 -22.58
C SER A 253 -0.15 6.56 -23.11
N GLU A 254 -1.02 5.58 -22.94
CA GLU A 254 -0.81 4.16 -23.26
C GLU A 254 0.35 3.53 -22.48
N ARG A 255 0.83 4.19 -21.41
CA ARG A 255 1.85 3.66 -20.53
C ARG A 255 1.25 2.53 -19.71
N TYR A 256 2.00 1.43 -19.62
CA TYR A 256 1.59 0.26 -18.86
C TYR A 256 1.64 0.54 -17.35
N GLU A 257 0.52 0.33 -16.66
CA GLU A 257 0.38 0.62 -15.23
C GLU A 257 0.13 -0.64 -14.39
N GLY A 258 -0.26 -1.75 -14.99
CA GLY A 258 -0.46 -3.00 -14.28
C GLY A 258 -1.03 -4.14 -15.14
N SER A 259 -0.81 -5.37 -14.68
CA SER A 259 -1.43 -6.55 -15.29
C SER A 259 -1.71 -7.64 -14.27
N GLY A 260 -2.56 -8.57 -14.67
CA GLY A 260 -2.86 -9.76 -13.90
C GLY A 260 -3.82 -10.67 -14.63
N GLU A 261 -4.26 -11.69 -13.93
CA GLU A 261 -5.20 -12.67 -14.47
C GLU A 261 -6.54 -12.59 -13.72
N LEU A 262 -7.61 -12.40 -14.45
CA LEU A 262 -8.96 -12.58 -13.96
C LEU A 262 -9.30 -14.07 -14.01
N THR A 263 -9.56 -14.67 -12.88
CA THR A 263 -9.74 -16.11 -12.77
C THR A 263 -10.94 -16.43 -11.90
N ARG A 264 -11.79 -17.35 -12.36
CA ARG A 264 -12.79 -18.03 -11.54
C ARG A 264 -12.82 -19.50 -11.90
N VAL A 265 -12.48 -20.35 -10.97
CA VAL A 265 -12.45 -21.79 -11.14
C VAL A 265 -13.41 -22.42 -10.12
N ARG A 266 -14.31 -23.27 -10.59
CA ARG A 266 -15.21 -24.09 -9.78
C ARG A 266 -15.25 -25.48 -10.38
N LEU A 267 -14.46 -26.39 -9.80
CA LEU A 267 -14.29 -27.76 -10.26
C LEU A 267 -14.70 -28.73 -9.17
N ASN A 268 -15.49 -29.74 -9.53
CA ASN A 268 -15.73 -30.87 -8.64
C ASN A 268 -14.70 -31.95 -8.96
N ARG A 269 -13.84 -32.28 -8.00
CA ARG A 269 -12.88 -33.36 -8.06
C ARG A 269 -13.08 -34.32 -6.89
N ALA A 270 -13.28 -35.57 -7.20
CA ALA A 270 -13.50 -36.61 -6.20
C ALA A 270 -14.59 -36.29 -5.15
N GLY A 271 -15.70 -35.63 -5.60
CA GLY A 271 -16.79 -35.24 -4.73
C GLY A 271 -16.54 -33.93 -3.95
N THR A 272 -15.39 -33.28 -4.14
CA THR A 272 -15.04 -32.04 -3.46
C THR A 272 -15.00 -30.86 -4.44
N MET A 273 -15.68 -29.75 -4.06
CA MET A 273 -15.67 -28.52 -4.84
C MET A 273 -14.41 -27.72 -4.57
N VAL A 274 -13.58 -27.54 -5.60
CA VAL A 274 -12.43 -26.64 -5.59
C VAL A 274 -12.88 -25.29 -6.13
N VAL A 275 -12.71 -24.23 -5.36
CA VAL A 275 -13.09 -22.85 -5.71
C VAL A 275 -11.86 -21.96 -5.60
N SER A 276 -11.55 -21.26 -6.69
CA SER A 276 -10.54 -20.21 -6.71
C SER A 276 -11.10 -19.01 -7.50
N GLU A 277 -10.95 -17.82 -6.95
CA GLU A 277 -11.45 -16.60 -7.59
C GLU A 277 -10.47 -15.45 -7.37
N GLU A 278 -10.04 -14.81 -8.48
CA GLU A 278 -9.26 -13.57 -8.49
C GLU A 278 -9.90 -12.61 -9.49
N MET A 279 -10.47 -11.53 -8.96
CA MET A 279 -11.18 -10.50 -9.75
C MET A 279 -10.55 -9.12 -9.56
N ASP A 280 -9.43 -9.04 -8.90
CA ASP A 280 -8.74 -7.81 -8.61
C ASP A 280 -7.44 -7.71 -9.40
N LEU A 281 -7.18 -6.55 -9.99
CA LEU A 281 -5.97 -6.25 -10.74
C LEU A 281 -5.18 -5.14 -10.01
N PRO A 282 -3.96 -5.41 -9.54
CA PRO A 282 -3.14 -4.39 -8.89
C PRO A 282 -2.67 -3.33 -9.88
N VAL A 283 -2.66 -2.06 -9.48
CA VAL A 283 -2.20 -0.89 -10.24
C VAL A 283 -1.12 -0.11 -9.48
N GLU A 284 -0.92 -0.41 -8.19
CA GLU A 284 0.18 0.09 -7.35
C GLU A 284 0.20 1.62 -7.12
N GLY A 285 -0.97 2.24 -6.97
CA GLY A 285 -1.08 3.64 -6.57
C GLY A 285 -0.79 4.64 -7.70
N GLN A 286 -0.97 4.23 -8.93
CA GLN A 286 -0.79 5.11 -10.09
C GLN A 286 -1.85 6.21 -10.13
N THR A 287 -1.46 7.38 -10.63
CA THR A 287 -2.33 8.53 -10.80
C THR A 287 -2.47 8.90 -12.26
N SER A 288 -3.70 8.88 -12.77
CA SER A 288 -4.07 9.33 -14.10
C SER A 288 -5.51 9.80 -14.07
N ASP A 289 -5.88 10.68 -14.97
CA ASP A 289 -7.26 11.11 -15.20
C ASP A 289 -8.06 10.05 -15.97
N GLN A 290 -7.37 9.17 -16.71
CA GLN A 290 -7.99 8.12 -17.49
C GLN A 290 -7.15 6.84 -17.45
N PHE A 291 -7.83 5.70 -17.30
CA PHE A 291 -7.27 4.35 -17.41
C PHE A 291 -7.99 3.56 -18.49
N THR A 292 -7.23 2.87 -19.30
CA THR A 292 -7.75 1.91 -20.29
C THR A 292 -7.40 0.50 -19.85
N ILE A 293 -8.41 -0.34 -19.70
CA ILE A 293 -8.28 -1.72 -19.27
C ILE A 293 -8.59 -2.63 -20.44
N ASN A 294 -7.63 -3.46 -20.85
CA ASN A 294 -7.77 -4.41 -21.93
C ASN A 294 -7.73 -5.85 -21.41
N ILE A 295 -8.77 -6.62 -21.67
CA ILE A 295 -8.90 -8.03 -21.29
C ILE A 295 -8.78 -8.88 -22.55
N ASP A 296 -7.80 -9.77 -22.56
CA ASP A 296 -7.60 -10.72 -23.68
C ASP A 296 -8.48 -11.95 -23.47
N ASN A 297 -9.46 -12.10 -24.36
CA ASN A 297 -10.37 -13.24 -24.35
C ASN A 297 -9.81 -14.46 -25.12
N GLY A 298 -8.74 -14.28 -25.92
CA GLY A 298 -8.25 -15.31 -26.82
C GLY A 298 -9.37 -15.76 -27.78
N ASP A 299 -9.59 -17.06 -27.86
CA ASP A 299 -10.64 -17.67 -28.70
C ASP A 299 -11.96 -17.94 -27.91
N ASN A 300 -12.05 -17.40 -26.69
CA ASN A 300 -13.23 -17.62 -25.85
C ASN A 300 -14.23 -16.44 -25.93
N PRO A 301 -15.50 -16.68 -25.57
CA PRO A 301 -16.47 -15.60 -25.46
C PRO A 301 -16.02 -14.55 -24.44
N PRO A 302 -16.40 -13.28 -24.64
CA PRO A 302 -16.15 -12.22 -23.68
C PRO A 302 -16.73 -12.53 -22.31
N LEU A 303 -16.10 -12.00 -21.26
CA LEU A 303 -16.66 -12.06 -19.92
C LEU A 303 -17.87 -11.12 -19.81
N ALA A 304 -18.94 -11.60 -19.18
CA ALA A 304 -20.10 -10.78 -18.84
C ALA A 304 -19.79 -9.91 -17.60
N ILE A 305 -19.09 -8.82 -17.83
CA ILE A 305 -18.68 -7.88 -16.82
C ILE A 305 -19.84 -6.96 -16.50
N SER A 306 -20.31 -6.98 -15.26
CA SER A 306 -21.42 -6.14 -14.77
C SER A 306 -20.96 -4.80 -14.23
N SER A 307 -19.75 -4.73 -13.66
CA SER A 307 -19.14 -3.48 -13.23
C SER A 307 -17.62 -3.60 -13.15
N VAL A 308 -16.97 -2.44 -13.27
CA VAL A 308 -15.54 -2.25 -13.01
C VAL A 308 -15.40 -1.09 -12.05
N GLN A 309 -14.54 -1.21 -11.05
CA GLN A 309 -14.32 -0.20 -10.02
C GLN A 309 -12.83 0.13 -9.92
N LEU A 310 -12.50 1.42 -9.88
CA LEU A 310 -11.17 1.90 -9.52
C LEU A 310 -11.12 2.09 -8.00
N LEU A 311 -10.22 1.40 -7.34
CA LEU A 311 -10.12 1.39 -5.89
C LEU A 311 -8.80 2.00 -5.42
N SER A 312 -8.89 2.88 -4.43
CA SER A 312 -7.77 3.43 -3.68
C SER A 312 -7.79 2.88 -2.26
N ILE A 313 -6.62 2.71 -1.66
CA ILE A 313 -6.50 2.42 -0.25
C ILE A 313 -6.87 3.68 0.52
N GLU A 314 -7.82 3.58 1.47
CA GLU A 314 -8.20 4.71 2.31
C GLU A 314 -6.99 5.23 3.08
N ARG A 315 -6.80 6.56 3.06
CA ARG A 315 -5.77 7.24 3.83
C ARG A 315 -6.42 8.10 4.89
N ARG A 316 -5.95 7.95 6.13
CA ARG A 316 -6.46 8.65 7.30
C ARG A 316 -5.38 9.51 7.93
N VAL A 317 -5.76 10.70 8.32
CA VAL A 317 -4.96 11.57 9.18
C VAL A 317 -5.49 11.45 10.60
N TYR A 318 -4.71 10.85 11.49
CA TYR A 318 -5.04 10.68 12.90
C TYR A 318 -4.41 11.79 13.72
N PHE A 319 -5.16 12.32 14.69
CA PHE A 319 -4.70 13.39 15.56
C PHE A 319 -5.42 13.34 16.92
N ASP A 320 -4.83 13.99 17.92
CA ASP A 320 -5.48 14.21 19.22
C ASP A 320 -6.03 15.65 19.24
N PRO A 321 -7.35 15.84 19.35
CA PRO A 321 -7.96 17.15 19.37
C PRO A 321 -7.75 17.92 20.69
N GLN A 322 -7.24 17.28 21.73
CA GLN A 322 -6.97 17.91 23.05
C GLN A 322 -8.18 18.67 23.62
N GLY A 323 -9.37 18.09 23.47
CA GLY A 323 -10.62 18.68 23.96
C GLY A 323 -11.25 19.72 23.05
N LYS A 324 -10.70 19.99 21.85
CA LYS A 324 -11.25 20.95 20.89
C LYS A 324 -12.33 20.32 20.04
N SER A 325 -13.39 21.05 19.75
CA SER A 325 -14.50 20.62 18.90
C SER A 325 -14.34 21.03 17.43
N SER A 326 -13.40 21.94 17.12
CA SER A 326 -13.09 22.38 15.77
C SER A 326 -11.61 22.73 15.64
N LEU A 327 -11.02 22.33 14.52
CA LEU A 327 -9.66 22.65 14.11
C LEU A 327 -9.69 23.12 12.64
N LYS A 328 -8.57 23.62 12.14
CA LYS A 328 -8.40 23.95 10.73
C LYS A 328 -7.32 23.13 10.07
N LEU A 329 -7.65 22.53 8.92
CA LEU A 329 -6.70 21.85 8.04
C LEU A 329 -6.27 22.84 6.95
N PHE A 330 -4.96 23.05 6.81
CA PHE A 330 -4.34 23.85 5.75
C PHE A 330 -3.55 22.94 4.82
N TYR A 331 -3.61 23.19 3.50
CA TYR A 331 -2.92 22.45 2.46
C TYR A 331 -2.68 23.31 1.20
N GLY A 332 -1.87 22.82 0.27
CA GLY A 332 -1.56 23.51 -0.98
C GLY A 332 -0.29 24.37 -0.93
N ASP A 333 0.62 24.13 0.02
CA ASP A 333 1.96 24.73 0.00
C ASP A 333 2.96 23.73 -0.61
N HIS A 334 3.11 23.77 -1.93
CA HIS A 334 3.93 22.82 -2.69
C HIS A 334 5.45 22.84 -2.38
N LYS A 335 5.93 23.81 -1.62
CA LYS A 335 7.33 23.89 -1.17
C LYS A 335 7.54 23.31 0.24
N LEU A 336 6.47 22.93 0.91
CA LEU A 336 6.55 22.42 2.27
C LEU A 336 6.93 20.95 2.28
N GLU A 337 7.89 20.60 3.12
CA GLU A 337 8.28 19.22 3.37
C GLU A 337 7.39 18.57 4.44
N ALA A 338 7.38 17.24 4.47
CA ALA A 338 6.65 16.47 5.48
C ALA A 338 7.06 16.88 6.89
N PRO A 339 6.10 17.04 7.81
CA PRO A 339 6.43 17.32 9.19
C PRO A 339 7.08 16.09 9.85
N VAL A 340 7.94 16.35 10.82
CA VAL A 340 8.50 15.30 11.66
C VAL A 340 7.90 15.46 13.06
N TYR A 341 6.89 14.67 13.36
CA TYR A 341 6.22 14.70 14.65
C TYR A 341 6.61 13.51 15.52
N ASP A 342 6.76 13.75 16.80
CA ASP A 342 6.88 12.65 17.79
C ASP A 342 5.59 11.82 17.82
N TYR A 343 4.44 12.45 17.61
CA TYR A 343 3.15 11.76 17.51
C TYR A 343 3.15 10.68 16.42
N ASP A 344 3.68 10.95 15.23
CA ASP A 344 3.77 9.97 14.14
C ASP A 344 4.75 8.83 14.47
N ARG A 345 5.83 9.14 15.16
CA ARG A 345 6.86 8.15 15.54
C ARG A 345 6.35 7.09 16.51
N PHE A 346 5.44 7.47 17.42
CA PHE A 346 4.85 6.58 18.44
C PHE A 346 3.38 6.27 18.15
N PHE A 347 2.95 6.52 16.93
CA PHE A 347 1.54 6.40 16.54
C PHE A 347 1.04 4.96 16.63
N HIS A 348 -0.13 4.82 17.25
CA HIS A 348 -0.98 3.63 17.21
C HIS A 348 -2.42 4.10 16.97
N ALA A 349 -3.08 3.53 15.96
CA ALA A 349 -4.49 3.79 15.73
C ALA A 349 -5.32 3.18 16.88
N ASP A 350 -6.05 4.02 17.58
CA ASP A 350 -7.00 3.55 18.59
C ASP A 350 -8.20 2.91 17.88
N PRO A 351 -8.59 1.66 18.24
CA PRO A 351 -9.81 1.06 17.73
C PRO A 351 -11.08 1.88 18.00
N GLY A 352 -11.06 2.73 19.04
CA GLY A 352 -12.12 3.66 19.39
C GLY A 352 -12.00 5.05 18.79
N ALA A 353 -11.05 5.28 17.86
CA ALA A 353 -10.86 6.59 17.23
C ALA A 353 -12.13 7.06 16.50
N ALA A 354 -12.54 8.29 16.76
CA ALA A 354 -13.74 8.88 16.16
C ALA A 354 -13.43 9.53 14.81
N LYS A 355 -14.38 9.40 13.88
CA LYS A 355 -14.26 10.10 12.59
C LYS A 355 -14.65 11.56 12.75
N ALA A 356 -13.74 12.47 12.40
CA ALA A 356 -14.00 13.89 12.24
C ALA A 356 -14.52 14.17 10.82
N GLU A 357 -15.36 15.19 10.68
CA GLU A 357 -15.91 15.61 9.40
C GLU A 357 -15.17 16.83 8.87
N LEU A 358 -14.82 16.79 7.59
CA LEU A 358 -14.22 17.93 6.90
C LEU A 358 -15.30 18.82 6.32
N GLY A 359 -15.24 20.10 6.62
CA GLY A 359 -16.04 21.12 5.94
C GLY A 359 -15.65 21.25 4.46
N PRO A 360 -16.31 22.10 3.67
CA PRO A 360 -15.93 22.36 2.29
C PRO A 360 -14.52 22.98 2.19
N GLY A 361 -13.78 22.62 1.14
CA GLY A 361 -12.51 23.26 0.80
C GLY A 361 -12.74 24.70 0.37
N THR A 362 -12.00 25.64 0.94
CA THR A 362 -12.07 27.06 0.59
C THR A 362 -10.68 27.61 0.35
N HIS A 363 -10.61 28.65 -0.50
CA HIS A 363 -9.37 29.37 -0.65
C HIS A 363 -9.00 30.08 0.66
N ASN A 364 -7.73 30.11 1.01
CA ASN A 364 -7.25 30.81 2.19
C ASN A 364 -7.13 32.30 1.89
N ASP A 365 -8.00 33.13 2.46
CA ASP A 365 -8.01 34.60 2.26
C ASP A 365 -6.70 35.28 2.68
N ALA A 366 -5.93 34.63 3.58
CA ALA A 366 -4.64 35.15 4.03
C ALA A 366 -3.48 34.69 3.13
N TYR A 367 -3.77 34.00 2.01
CA TYR A 367 -2.74 33.42 1.15
C TYR A 367 -1.79 34.48 0.59
N GLN A 368 -0.51 34.18 0.71
CA GLN A 368 0.59 34.95 0.11
C GLN A 368 1.59 33.95 -0.51
N ALA A 369 1.95 34.21 -1.76
CA ALA A 369 2.96 33.36 -2.41
C ALA A 369 4.27 33.39 -1.60
N ARG A 370 4.86 32.22 -1.40
CA ARG A 370 6.18 32.14 -0.75
C ARG A 370 7.21 32.96 -1.51
N PRO A 371 8.07 33.72 -0.81
CA PRO A 371 9.22 34.34 -1.44
C PRO A 371 10.04 33.30 -2.22
N ASP A 372 10.63 33.74 -3.30
CA ASP A 372 11.57 32.92 -4.05
C ASP A 372 12.91 32.89 -3.33
N ASP A 373 13.16 31.81 -2.57
CA ASP A 373 14.38 31.63 -1.76
C ASP A 373 15.61 31.24 -2.58
N ARG A 374 15.47 31.09 -3.91
CA ARG A 374 16.60 30.77 -4.79
C ARG A 374 17.63 31.90 -4.72
N PRO A 375 18.93 31.53 -4.71
CA PRO A 375 20.02 32.51 -4.80
C PRO A 375 19.81 33.49 -5.96
N TRP A 376 20.26 34.73 -5.80
CA TRP A 376 20.12 35.76 -6.83
C TRP A 376 20.65 35.28 -8.21
N SER A 377 21.73 34.52 -8.21
CA SER A 377 22.31 33.92 -9.40
C SER A 377 21.36 32.99 -10.16
N GLU A 378 20.54 32.18 -9.46
CA GLU A 378 19.58 31.29 -10.08
C GLU A 378 18.32 32.01 -10.56
N ARG A 379 17.95 33.09 -9.87
CA ARG A 379 16.83 33.95 -10.30
C ARG A 379 17.11 34.72 -11.58
N HIS A 380 18.41 34.99 -11.88
CA HIS A 380 18.85 35.80 -13.01
C HIS A 380 19.72 35.01 -13.98
N ASN A 381 19.29 33.83 -14.34
CA ASN A 381 20.06 32.90 -15.19
C ASN A 381 20.49 33.56 -16.51
N ALA A 382 19.63 34.43 -17.10
CA ALA A 382 19.97 35.18 -18.31
C ALA A 382 21.15 36.13 -18.10
N LEU A 383 21.28 36.74 -16.92
CA LEU A 383 22.42 37.63 -16.60
C LEU A 383 23.71 36.81 -16.43
N LEU A 384 23.64 35.64 -15.87
CA LEU A 384 24.80 34.74 -15.76
C LEU A 384 25.27 34.30 -17.15
N TRP A 385 24.36 33.93 -18.04
CA TRP A 385 24.71 33.58 -19.41
C TRP A 385 25.34 34.77 -20.14
N LEU A 386 24.79 35.98 -19.98
CA LEU A 386 25.34 37.20 -20.56
C LEU A 386 26.75 37.46 -20.03
N ALA A 387 26.96 37.36 -18.72
CA ALA A 387 28.29 37.53 -18.11
C ALA A 387 29.30 36.52 -18.62
N MET A 388 28.90 35.24 -18.75
CA MET A 388 29.75 34.20 -19.33
C MET A 388 30.13 34.50 -20.79
N ILE A 389 29.18 34.92 -21.63
CA ILE A 389 29.43 35.28 -23.03
C ILE A 389 30.40 36.43 -23.11
N LEU A 390 30.21 37.49 -22.28
CA LEU A 390 31.12 38.64 -22.23
C LEU A 390 32.53 38.23 -21.80
N ALA A 391 32.64 37.35 -20.78
CA ALA A 391 33.93 36.85 -20.34
C ALA A 391 34.65 36.05 -21.43
N VAL A 392 33.94 35.17 -22.13
CA VAL A 392 34.50 34.39 -23.25
C VAL A 392 34.91 35.33 -24.40
N ALA A 393 34.10 36.33 -24.73
CA ALA A 393 34.42 37.30 -25.76
C ALA A 393 35.67 38.11 -25.39
N ALA A 394 35.77 38.57 -24.13
CA ALA A 394 36.99 39.27 -23.65
C ALA A 394 38.26 38.42 -23.75
N LEU A 395 38.18 37.13 -23.33
CA LEU A 395 39.27 36.19 -23.45
C LEU A 395 39.68 35.95 -24.92
N ALA A 396 38.69 35.81 -25.81
CA ALA A 396 38.94 35.65 -27.24
C ALA A 396 39.67 36.88 -27.82
N VAL A 397 39.26 38.10 -27.45
CA VAL A 397 39.90 39.35 -27.88
C VAL A 397 41.35 39.42 -27.35
N LEU A 398 41.59 39.04 -26.10
CA LEU A 398 42.95 39.01 -25.52
C LEU A 398 43.84 37.97 -26.21
N ALA A 399 43.31 36.77 -26.49
CA ALA A 399 44.01 35.73 -27.22
C ALA A 399 44.41 36.19 -28.65
N VAL A 400 43.47 36.80 -29.39
CA VAL A 400 43.78 37.33 -30.74
C VAL A 400 44.79 38.46 -30.69
N ARG A 401 44.75 39.34 -29.68
CA ARG A 401 45.75 40.40 -29.49
C ARG A 401 47.14 39.81 -29.15
N GLY A 402 47.19 38.77 -28.30
CA GLY A 402 48.45 38.10 -27.96
C GLY A 402 49.10 37.46 -29.20
N LEU A 403 48.33 36.72 -30.00
CA LEU A 403 48.81 36.11 -31.25
C LEU A 403 49.31 37.15 -32.28
N ARG A 404 48.65 38.31 -32.38
CA ARG A 404 49.08 39.41 -33.25
C ARG A 404 50.33 40.12 -32.73
N ALA A 405 50.61 40.13 -31.44
CA ALA A 405 51.83 40.68 -30.87
C ALA A 405 53.04 39.80 -31.12
N GLU A 406 52.90 38.46 -31.01
CA GLU A 406 53.99 37.50 -31.35
C GLU A 406 54.34 37.51 -32.84
N GLY A 407 53.36 37.56 -33.75
CA GLY A 407 53.62 37.63 -35.18
C GLY A 407 54.31 38.95 -35.65
N ARG A 408 54.37 39.98 -34.80
CA ARG A 408 55.17 41.20 -35.07
C ARG A 408 56.62 41.13 -34.64
N LEU A 409 56.98 40.21 -33.76
CA LEU A 409 58.33 40.01 -33.26
C LEU A 409 59.15 39.10 -34.18
N GLU A 410 58.53 38.19 -34.94
CA GLU A 410 59.21 37.32 -35.89
C GLU A 410 59.46 37.96 -37.28
N GLY A 411 58.90 39.15 -37.55
CA GLY A 411 59.16 39.85 -38.82
C GLY A 411 60.32 40.84 -38.83
N HIS A 412 61.20 40.80 -37.80
CA HIS A 412 62.39 41.68 -37.70
C HIS A 412 63.67 40.92 -37.31
N SER A 413 63.85 39.79 -37.90
CA SER A 413 65.15 39.08 -37.86
C SER A 413 65.71 38.79 -39.27
#